data_ba2484a15b2123505df8a224ebfbeb8e
#
_entry.id   ba2484a15b2123505df8a224ebfbeb8e
#
_cell.length_a   1.000
_cell.length_b   1.000
_cell.length_c   1.000
_cell.angle_alpha   90.00
_cell.angle_beta   90.00
_cell.angle_gamma   90.00
#
_symmetry.space_group_name_H-M   'P 1'
#
loop_
_entity.id
_entity.type
_entity.pdbx_description
1 polymer ?
#
loop_
_entity_poly.entity_id
_entity_poly.type
_entity_poly.pdbx_seq_one_letter_code
_entity_poly.pdbx_strand_id
1 'polypeptide(L)'
;INSYPAKTDMLQPLMDALAKFIFRLHDAGVLHKDLNITNILYKATADGEYKFQLIDINRMDFRSHLSMNERIENMRRLSCQPTAYAYILERYAAQAATNEQTFQLRGLIARLLFEIRQRIKSNVKMML
;
A
#
# COMPACT_ATOMS: atom_id res chain seq x y z
N ILE A 1 -12.59 -14.30 -0.29
CA ILE A 1 -11.24 -14.49 0.24
C ILE A 1 -10.90 -15.97 0.35
N ASN A 2 -11.85 -16.78 0.76
CA ASN A 2 -11.64 -18.23 0.77
C ASN A 2 -11.28 -18.74 -0.62
N SER A 3 -11.74 -18.06 -1.65
CA SER A 3 -11.43 -18.35 -3.03
C SER A 3 -10.25 -17.53 -3.55
N TYR A 4 -9.45 -17.00 -2.64
CA TYR A 4 -8.36 -16.12 -3.00
C TYR A 4 -7.40 -16.72 -4.06
N PRO A 5 -6.94 -17.97 -3.93
CA PRO A 5 -6.08 -18.54 -4.97
C PRO A 5 -6.75 -18.58 -6.34
N ALA A 6 -8.03 -18.92 -6.37
CA ALA A 6 -8.79 -18.96 -7.62
C ALA A 6 -9.01 -17.57 -8.20
N LYS A 7 -9.02 -16.54 -7.35
CA LYS A 7 -9.20 -15.14 -7.76
C LYS A 7 -7.90 -14.40 -7.97
N THR A 8 -6.75 -15.06 -7.75
CA THR A 8 -5.46 -14.39 -7.86
C THR A 8 -5.28 -13.74 -9.23
N ASP A 9 -5.61 -14.45 -10.29
CA ASP A 9 -5.47 -13.91 -11.65
C ASP A 9 -6.38 -12.71 -11.88
N MET A 10 -7.58 -12.72 -11.29
CA MET A 10 -8.51 -11.61 -11.38
C MET A 10 -8.06 -10.42 -10.55
N LEU A 11 -7.42 -10.68 -9.41
CA LEU A 11 -6.94 -9.63 -8.51
C LEU A 11 -5.61 -9.02 -8.98
N GLN A 12 -4.83 -9.78 -9.75
CA GLN A 12 -3.54 -9.33 -10.22
C GLN A 12 -3.59 -8.00 -10.97
N PRO A 13 -4.48 -7.83 -11.96
CA PRO A 13 -4.59 -6.55 -12.66
C PRO A 13 -4.96 -5.40 -11.72
N LEU A 14 -5.78 -5.65 -10.72
CA LEU A 14 -6.14 -4.65 -9.73
C LEU A 14 -4.93 -4.27 -8.87
N MET A 15 -4.16 -5.25 -8.43
CA MET A 15 -2.95 -4.99 -7.63
C MET A 15 -1.88 -4.26 -8.43
N ASP A 16 -1.72 -4.61 -9.71
CA ASP A 16 -0.81 -3.90 -10.60
C ASP A 16 -1.21 -2.43 -10.74
N ALA A 17 -2.50 -2.20 -10.97
CA ALA A 17 -3.04 -0.86 -11.10
C ALA A 17 -2.89 -0.07 -9.80
N LEU A 18 -3.12 -0.71 -8.66
CA LEU A 18 -2.99 -0.08 -7.35
C LEU A 18 -1.54 0.32 -7.06
N ALA A 19 -0.60 -0.58 -7.33
CA ALA A 19 0.82 -0.28 -7.16
C ALA A 19 1.25 0.93 -8.00
N LYS A 20 0.79 0.98 -9.23
CA LYS A 20 1.06 2.10 -10.14
C LYS A 20 0.43 3.39 -9.64
N PHE A 21 -0.79 3.32 -9.13
CA PHE A 21 -1.49 4.47 -8.57
C PHE A 21 -0.73 5.03 -7.37
N ILE A 22 -0.32 4.17 -6.43
CA ILE A 22 0.42 4.59 -5.25
C ILE A 22 1.76 5.20 -5.66
N PHE A 23 2.45 4.59 -6.62
CA PHE A 23 3.70 5.13 -7.12
C PHE A 23 3.50 6.54 -7.69
N ARG A 24 2.45 6.75 -8.47
CA ARG A 24 2.16 8.07 -9.05
C ARG A 24 1.87 9.11 -7.98
N LEU A 25 1.15 8.72 -6.92
CA LEU A 25 0.92 9.62 -5.79
C LEU A 25 2.24 10.04 -5.17
N HIS A 26 3.08 9.07 -4.85
CA HIS A 26 4.37 9.34 -4.21
C HIS A 26 5.29 10.14 -5.11
N ASP A 27 5.32 9.83 -6.39
CA ASP A 27 6.15 10.54 -7.35
C ASP A 27 5.72 12.00 -7.50
N ALA A 28 4.44 12.28 -7.31
CA ALA A 28 3.91 13.64 -7.30
C ALA A 28 4.05 14.33 -5.94
N GLY A 29 4.64 13.66 -4.95
CA GLY A 29 4.83 14.21 -3.61
C GLY A 29 3.60 14.17 -2.74
N VAL A 30 2.61 13.35 -3.09
CA VAL A 30 1.38 13.22 -2.33
C VAL A 30 1.52 12.10 -1.31
N LEU A 31 1.30 12.44 -0.03
CA LEU A 31 1.38 11.51 1.07
C LEU A 31 0.05 11.48 1.81
N HIS A 32 -0.66 10.39 1.71
CA HIS A 32 -1.85 10.17 2.54
C HIS A 32 -1.39 9.52 3.84
N LYS A 33 -1.50 10.23 4.95
CA LYS A 33 -0.93 9.79 6.23
C LYS A 33 -1.62 8.56 6.81
N ASP A 34 -2.75 8.17 6.25
CA ASP A 34 -3.48 6.98 6.64
C ASP A 34 -3.83 6.17 5.40
N LEU A 35 -2.80 5.71 4.70
CA LEU A 35 -2.95 4.97 3.44
C LEU A 35 -3.38 3.53 3.74
N ASN A 36 -4.57 3.41 4.28
CA ASN A 36 -5.22 2.14 4.54
C ASN A 36 -6.05 1.76 3.31
N ILE A 37 -6.19 0.47 3.06
CA ILE A 37 -6.96 0.01 1.91
C ILE A 37 -8.41 0.50 1.95
N THR A 38 -8.95 0.74 3.15
CA THR A 38 -10.30 1.26 3.32
C THR A 38 -10.44 2.72 2.89
N ASN A 39 -9.33 3.43 2.74
CA ASN A 39 -9.32 4.82 2.27
C ASN A 39 -9.06 4.92 0.77
N ILE A 40 -8.98 3.78 0.09
CA ILE A 40 -8.75 3.73 -1.35
C ILE A 40 -9.97 3.07 -2.00
N LEU A 41 -10.71 3.84 -2.75
CA LEU A 41 -11.85 3.34 -3.51
C LEU A 41 -11.41 3.07 -4.94
N TYR A 42 -11.99 2.06 -5.56
CA TYR A 42 -11.69 1.79 -6.95
C TYR A 42 -12.95 1.48 -7.73
N LYS A 43 -12.86 1.67 -9.03
CA LYS A 43 -13.93 1.38 -9.97
C LYS A 43 -13.30 0.80 -11.24
N ALA A 44 -13.82 -0.33 -11.69
CA ALA A 44 -13.42 -0.89 -12.97
C ALA A 44 -14.12 -0.10 -14.08
N THR A 45 -13.36 0.25 -15.10
CA THR A 45 -13.90 0.96 -16.27
C THR A 45 -14.28 -0.05 -17.35
N ALA A 46 -15.07 0.42 -18.34
CA ALA A 46 -15.58 -0.44 -19.40
C ALA A 46 -14.46 -1.06 -20.25
N ASP A 47 -13.29 -0.42 -20.31
CA ASP A 47 -12.15 -0.90 -21.08
C ASP A 47 -11.22 -1.82 -20.26
N GLY A 48 -11.65 -2.23 -19.06
CA GLY A 48 -10.88 -3.15 -18.24
C GLY A 48 -9.81 -2.49 -17.38
N GLU A 49 -9.79 -1.17 -17.32
CA GLU A 49 -8.88 -0.44 -16.48
C GLU A 49 -9.51 -0.14 -15.12
N TYR A 50 -8.72 0.44 -14.22
CA TYR A 50 -9.18 0.79 -12.88
C TYR A 50 -8.91 2.26 -12.61
N LYS A 51 -9.89 2.91 -11.98
CA LYS A 51 -9.74 4.27 -11.46
C LYS A 51 -9.79 4.22 -9.96
N PHE A 52 -8.94 5.00 -9.32
CA PHE A 52 -8.83 5.04 -7.87
C PHE A 52 -9.17 6.43 -7.35
N GLN A 53 -9.70 6.45 -6.14
CA GLN A 53 -10.01 7.68 -5.43
C GLN A 53 -9.64 7.50 -3.96
N LEU A 54 -8.93 8.49 -3.43
CA LEU A 54 -8.64 8.53 -2.01
C LEU A 54 -9.77 9.23 -1.27
N ILE A 55 -10.10 8.70 -0.10
CA ILE A 55 -11.03 9.35 0.83
C ILE A 55 -10.25 9.73 2.09
N ASP A 56 -10.90 10.47 3.00
CA ASP A 56 -10.27 11.03 4.20
C ASP A 56 -9.12 11.95 3.83
N ILE A 57 -9.40 12.92 2.98
CA ILE A 57 -8.39 13.82 2.42
C ILE A 57 -7.78 14.76 3.46
N ASN A 58 -8.35 14.85 4.66
CA ASN A 58 -7.77 15.61 5.77
C ASN A 58 -6.40 15.08 6.19
N ARG A 59 -6.11 13.83 5.83
CA ARG A 59 -4.85 13.18 6.16
C ARG A 59 -3.79 13.33 5.08
N MET A 60 -4.06 14.17 4.09
CA MET A 60 -3.12 14.35 2.97
C MET A 60 -2.07 15.40 3.29
N ASP A 61 -0.86 15.14 2.83
CA ASP A 61 0.27 16.05 2.93
C ASP A 61 0.93 16.11 1.55
N PHE A 62 1.54 17.26 1.24
CA PHE A 62 2.13 17.49 -0.08
C PHE A 62 3.57 17.92 0.11
N ARG A 63 4.48 17.25 -0.60
CA ARG A 63 5.92 17.50 -0.50
C ARG A 63 6.54 17.57 -1.88
N SER A 64 7.70 18.23 -1.96
CA SER A 64 8.43 18.31 -3.22
C SER A 64 9.03 16.96 -3.60
N HIS A 65 9.35 16.12 -2.61
CA HIS A 65 9.97 14.83 -2.83
C HIS A 65 9.72 13.91 -1.62
N LEU A 66 9.48 12.64 -1.91
CA LEU A 66 9.36 11.60 -0.89
C LEU A 66 10.53 10.62 -1.03
N SER A 67 11.26 10.39 0.05
CA SER A 67 12.31 9.39 0.08
C SER A 67 11.74 7.98 0.01
N MET A 68 12.57 7.00 -0.31
CA MET A 68 12.14 5.61 -0.32
C MET A 68 11.67 5.16 1.06
N ASN A 69 12.32 5.61 2.13
CA ASN A 69 11.89 5.30 3.49
C ASN A 69 10.49 5.84 3.78
N GLU A 70 10.21 7.08 3.38
CA GLU A 70 8.89 7.67 3.58
C GLU A 70 7.82 6.91 2.80
N ARG A 71 8.13 6.46 1.59
CA ARG A 71 7.22 5.69 0.76
C ARG A 71 6.91 4.34 1.39
N ILE A 72 7.93 3.66 1.90
CA ILE A 72 7.78 2.37 2.59
C ILE A 72 6.95 2.55 3.86
N GLU A 73 7.25 3.56 4.65
CA GLU A 73 6.49 3.84 5.87
C GLU A 73 5.03 4.13 5.58
N ASN A 74 4.76 4.78 4.46
CA ASN A 74 3.39 5.04 4.03
C ASN A 74 2.70 3.75 3.62
N MET A 75 3.35 2.92 2.81
CA MET A 75 2.77 1.69 2.28
C MET A 75 2.54 0.62 3.35
N ARG A 76 3.29 0.64 4.44
CA ARG A 76 3.11 -0.34 5.52
C ARG A 76 1.72 -0.31 6.15
N ARG A 77 0.98 0.77 5.92
CA ARG A 77 -0.39 0.93 6.43
C ARG A 77 -1.44 0.23 5.58
N LEU A 78 -1.07 -0.27 4.40
CA LEU A 78 -1.99 -1.04 3.58
C LEU A 78 -2.41 -2.30 4.34
N SER A 79 -3.72 -2.45 4.56
CA SER A 79 -4.27 -3.49 5.40
C SER A 79 -4.71 -4.73 4.62
N CYS A 80 -4.15 -4.92 3.43
CA CYS A 80 -4.41 -6.10 2.62
C CYS A 80 -3.64 -7.32 3.14
N GLN A 81 -3.95 -8.49 2.61
CA GLN A 81 -3.27 -9.71 2.99
C GLN A 81 -1.77 -9.66 2.70
N PRO A 82 -0.94 -10.37 3.47
CA PRO A 82 0.52 -10.32 3.29
C PRO A 82 0.99 -10.65 1.88
N THR A 83 0.37 -11.61 1.23
CA THR A 83 0.75 -11.99 -0.15
C THR A 83 0.43 -10.87 -1.14
N ALA A 84 -0.72 -10.22 -0.97
CA ALA A 84 -1.10 -9.07 -1.79
C ALA A 84 -0.15 -7.89 -1.54
N TYR A 85 0.16 -7.63 -0.29
CA TYR A 85 1.08 -6.57 0.07
C TYR A 85 2.46 -6.80 -0.54
N ALA A 86 2.98 -8.02 -0.43
CA ALA A 86 4.28 -8.39 -1.02
C ALA A 86 4.29 -8.16 -2.53
N TYR A 87 3.22 -8.54 -3.19
CA TYR A 87 3.08 -8.35 -4.64
C TYR A 87 3.05 -6.86 -5.00
N ILE A 88 2.27 -6.08 -4.27
CA ILE A 88 2.19 -4.63 -4.50
C ILE A 88 3.55 -3.97 -4.33
N LEU A 89 4.32 -4.37 -3.31
CA LEU A 89 5.67 -3.86 -3.11
C LEU A 89 6.57 -4.16 -4.30
N GLU A 90 6.51 -5.38 -4.81
CA GLU A 90 7.30 -5.78 -5.97
C GLU A 90 6.95 -4.93 -7.20
N ARG A 91 5.67 -4.78 -7.47
CA ARG A 91 5.21 -4.01 -8.62
C ARG A 91 5.51 -2.52 -8.47
N TYR A 92 5.41 -2.01 -7.25
CA TYR A 92 5.80 -0.63 -6.96
C TYR A 92 7.28 -0.41 -7.23
N ALA A 93 8.12 -1.34 -6.78
CA ALA A 93 9.56 -1.25 -6.99
C ALA A 93 9.92 -1.24 -8.48
N ALA A 94 9.21 -2.01 -9.28
CA ALA A 94 9.38 -2.02 -10.73
C ALA A 94 9.07 -0.64 -11.33
N GLN A 95 8.00 0.01 -10.86
CA GLN A 95 7.65 1.36 -11.30
C GLN A 95 8.73 2.38 -10.88
N ALA A 96 9.27 2.23 -9.68
CA ALA A 96 10.27 3.12 -9.13
C ALA A 96 11.68 2.85 -9.66
N ALA A 97 11.85 1.84 -10.50
CA ALA A 97 13.14 1.42 -11.05
C ALA A 97 14.17 1.15 -9.95
N THR A 98 13.73 0.55 -8.85
CA THR A 98 14.61 0.15 -7.74
C THR A 98 14.64 -1.37 -7.63
N ASN A 99 15.55 -1.90 -6.82
CA ASN A 99 15.68 -3.34 -6.65
C ASN A 99 14.42 -3.92 -6.00
N GLU A 100 13.74 -4.80 -6.72
CA GLU A 100 12.45 -5.33 -6.29
C GLU A 100 12.56 -6.16 -5.01
N GLN A 101 13.56 -7.02 -4.93
CA GLN A 101 13.73 -7.89 -3.76
C GLN A 101 14.08 -7.11 -2.51
N THR A 102 14.98 -6.16 -2.63
CA THR A 102 15.38 -5.31 -1.51
C THR A 102 14.22 -4.46 -1.03
N PHE A 103 13.49 -3.83 -1.95
CA PHE A 103 12.35 -3.00 -1.60
C PHE A 103 11.26 -3.83 -0.94
N GLN A 104 10.97 -4.99 -1.50
CA GLN A 104 9.96 -5.90 -0.95
C GLN A 104 10.32 -6.33 0.47
N LEU A 105 11.58 -6.71 0.70
CA LEU A 105 12.03 -7.11 2.03
C LEU A 105 11.89 -5.96 3.03
N ARG A 106 12.33 -4.77 2.65
CA ARG A 106 12.22 -3.58 3.51
C ARG A 106 10.76 -3.28 3.85
N GLY A 107 9.89 -3.38 2.86
CA GLY A 107 8.46 -3.15 3.06
C GLY A 107 7.81 -4.16 3.99
N LEU A 108 8.16 -5.43 3.82
CA LEU A 108 7.65 -6.50 4.67
C LEU A 108 8.11 -6.33 6.12
N ILE A 109 9.36 -5.98 6.32
CA ILE A 109 9.90 -5.72 7.66
C ILE A 109 9.20 -4.51 8.28
N ALA A 110 9.02 -3.45 7.51
CA ALA A 110 8.36 -2.24 8.00
C ALA A 110 6.93 -2.53 8.45
N ARG A 111 6.19 -3.32 7.68
CA ARG A 111 4.83 -3.70 8.04
C ARG A 111 4.80 -4.58 9.27
N LEU A 112 5.71 -5.54 9.38
CA LEU A 112 5.78 -6.40 10.55
C LEU A 112 6.03 -5.59 11.82
N LEU A 113 6.98 -4.67 11.78
CA LEU A 113 7.28 -3.80 12.92
C LEU A 113 6.11 -2.88 13.25
N PHE A 114 5.42 -2.37 12.23
CA PHE A 114 4.24 -1.54 12.43
C PHE A 114 3.14 -2.33 13.14
N GLU A 115 2.87 -3.54 12.70
CA GLU A 115 1.84 -4.41 13.30
C GLU A 115 2.19 -4.78 14.74
N ILE A 116 3.45 -5.05 15.02
CA ILE A 116 3.91 -5.35 16.37
C ILE A 116 3.68 -4.14 17.28
N ARG A 117 4.04 -2.94 16.83
CA ARG A 117 3.82 -1.71 17.60
C ARG A 117 2.35 -1.48 17.89
N GLN A 118 1.50 -1.70 16.89
CA GLN A 118 0.06 -1.52 17.05
C GLN A 118 -0.50 -2.51 18.07
N ARG A 119 -0.01 -3.74 18.05
CA ARG A 119 -0.42 -4.77 19.02
C ARG A 119 0.01 -4.39 20.43
N ILE A 120 1.24 -3.90 20.60
CA ILE A 120 1.75 -3.47 21.90
C ILE A 120 0.90 -2.30 22.42
N LYS A 121 0.64 -1.30 21.58
CA LYS A 121 -0.20 -0.16 21.98
C LYS A 121 -1.58 -0.61 22.41
N SER A 122 -2.17 -1.53 21.69
CA SER A 122 -3.49 -2.05 22.00
C SER A 122 -3.49 -2.78 23.35
N ASN A 123 -2.48 -3.61 23.60
CA ASN A 123 -2.36 -4.33 24.86
C ASN A 123 -2.15 -3.38 26.05
N VAL A 124 -1.29 -2.39 25.89
CA VAL A 124 -1.07 -1.39 26.94
C VAL A 124 -2.36 -0.63 27.23
N LYS A 125 -3.09 -0.24 26.21
CA LYS A 125 -4.34 0.48 26.34
C LYS A 125 -5.38 -0.34 27.11
N MET A 126 -5.43 -1.65 26.90
CA MET A 126 -6.32 -2.54 27.61
C MET A 126 -5.94 -2.72 29.07
N MET A 127 -4.66 -2.52 29.41
CA MET A 127 -4.16 -2.64 30.77
C MET A 127 -4.42 -1.38 31.62
N LEU A 128 -4.73 -0.28 30.98
CA LEU A 128 -5.01 0.99 31.67
C LEU A 128 -6.51 1.15 31.96
#